data_39ea4ed18beabbd011dd92055a5c573e
#
_entry.id   39ea4ed18beabbd011dd92055a5c573e
#
_cell.length_a   1.000
_cell.length_b   1.000
_cell.length_c   1.000
_cell.angle_alpha   90.00
_cell.angle_beta   90.00
_cell.angle_gamma   90.00
#
_symmetry.space_group_name_H-M   'P 1'
#
loop_
_entity.id
_entity.type
_entity.pdbx_description
1 polymer ?
#
loop_
_entity_poly.entity_id
_entity_poly.type
_entity_poly.pdbx_seq_one_letter_code
_entity_poly.pdbx_strand_id
1 'polypeptide(L)'
;EYSINEACDLIDKNLQKNTYKVNFTGGEPLIQHEAVSELAKHVKSKGIPTYLESACFDSKKFLHVLPSIDFVKIEFKTIDSKFIDAKHYPNLIKNTLECLKASINANKITYIKIVVSSNTEFSSFNELVDKIFKIASKENISGFIIQPTTSISEPSLEKLIEFYDSVYPYYDQVRIVPQLHKIINAP
;
A
#
# COMPACT_ATOMS: atom_id res chain seq x y z
N GLU A 1 -17.82 6.85 -16.78
CA GLU A 1 -16.82 5.84 -17.16
C GLU A 1 -15.98 6.37 -18.31
N TYR A 2 -14.68 6.07 -18.30
CA TYR A 2 -13.74 6.40 -19.37
C TYR A 2 -13.25 5.11 -20.02
N SER A 3 -13.06 5.15 -21.33
CA SER A 3 -12.27 4.11 -22.02
C SER A 3 -10.79 4.23 -21.64
N ILE A 4 -10.01 3.19 -21.91
CA ILE A 4 -8.55 3.22 -21.67
C ILE A 4 -7.89 4.37 -22.42
N ASN A 5 -8.28 4.62 -23.67
CA ASN A 5 -7.72 5.72 -24.48
C ASN A 5 -8.02 7.08 -23.88
N GLU A 6 -9.27 7.34 -23.47
CA GLU A 6 -9.66 8.59 -22.81
C GLU A 6 -8.91 8.77 -21.48
N ALA A 7 -8.69 7.70 -20.73
CA ALA A 7 -7.91 7.74 -19.49
C ALA A 7 -6.42 8.04 -19.77
N CYS A 8 -5.83 7.48 -20.82
CA CYS A 8 -4.48 7.82 -21.28
C CYS A 8 -4.38 9.30 -21.65
N ASP A 9 -5.36 9.84 -22.42
CA ASP A 9 -5.40 11.24 -22.81
C ASP A 9 -5.52 12.17 -21.58
N LEU A 10 -6.29 11.77 -20.58
CA LEU A 10 -6.40 12.51 -19.33
C LEU A 10 -5.08 12.52 -18.55
N ILE A 11 -4.39 11.38 -18.49
CA ILE A 11 -3.06 11.31 -17.89
C ILE A 11 -2.13 12.28 -18.62
N ASP A 12 -2.07 12.21 -19.95
CA ASP A 12 -1.17 13.03 -20.77
C ASP A 12 -1.41 14.54 -20.58
N LYS A 13 -2.67 14.95 -20.51
CA LYS A 13 -3.04 16.35 -20.25
C LYS A 13 -2.61 16.85 -18.88
N ASN A 14 -2.47 15.96 -17.91
CA ASN A 14 -2.11 16.31 -16.52
C ASN A 14 -0.62 16.11 -16.20
N LEU A 15 0.14 15.45 -17.07
CA LEU A 15 1.58 15.31 -16.88
C LEU A 15 2.27 16.68 -16.99
N GLN A 16 3.14 16.97 -16.02
CA GLN A 16 3.96 18.16 -15.98
C GLN A 16 5.44 17.78 -16.27
N LYS A 17 6.23 18.76 -16.72
CA LYS A 17 7.67 18.56 -17.02
C LYS A 17 8.44 17.97 -15.83
N ASN A 18 8.00 18.23 -14.61
CA ASN A 18 8.61 17.76 -13.37
C ASN A 18 7.81 16.64 -12.68
N THR A 19 6.91 15.94 -13.39
CA THR A 19 6.21 14.79 -12.85
C THR A 19 7.21 13.70 -12.49
N TYR A 20 7.32 13.42 -11.20
CA TYR A 20 8.29 12.44 -10.69
C TYR A 20 7.80 11.00 -10.87
N LYS A 21 6.50 10.76 -10.65
CA LYS A 21 5.86 9.44 -10.82
C LYS A 21 4.34 9.59 -10.94
N VAL A 22 3.68 8.58 -11.49
CA VAL A 22 2.21 8.46 -11.51
C VAL A 22 1.77 7.40 -10.52
N ASN A 23 0.83 7.77 -9.65
CA ASN A 23 0.31 6.89 -8.60
C ASN A 23 -1.02 6.27 -9.01
N PHE A 24 -1.10 4.96 -8.96
CA PHE A 24 -2.35 4.18 -9.07
C PHE A 24 -2.83 3.85 -7.65
N THR A 25 -3.86 4.56 -7.21
CA THR A 25 -4.42 4.48 -5.86
C THR A 25 -5.90 4.88 -5.90
N GLY A 26 -6.55 4.97 -4.74
CA GLY A 26 -7.96 5.35 -4.62
C GLY A 26 -8.90 4.16 -4.77
N GLY A 27 -9.86 3.99 -3.86
CA GLY A 27 -10.59 2.76 -3.71
C GLY A 27 -9.63 1.57 -3.58
N GLU A 28 -9.77 0.57 -4.45
CA GLU A 28 -8.81 -0.53 -4.55
C GLU A 28 -8.44 -0.74 -6.04
N PRO A 29 -7.22 -0.37 -6.46
CA PRO A 29 -6.83 -0.41 -7.87
C PRO A 29 -6.92 -1.81 -8.52
N LEU A 30 -6.71 -2.87 -7.73
CA LEU A 30 -6.77 -4.24 -8.25
C LEU A 30 -8.17 -4.69 -8.67
N ILE A 31 -9.22 -3.95 -8.33
CA ILE A 31 -10.56 -4.19 -8.87
C ILE A 31 -10.54 -3.97 -10.40
N GLN A 32 -9.77 -2.98 -10.86
CA GLN A 32 -9.61 -2.60 -12.26
C GLN A 32 -8.21 -2.96 -12.78
N HIS A 33 -7.67 -4.11 -12.38
CA HIS A 33 -6.28 -4.49 -12.62
C HIS A 33 -5.85 -4.47 -14.10
N GLU A 34 -6.75 -4.80 -15.03
CA GLU A 34 -6.48 -4.74 -16.48
C GLU A 34 -6.24 -3.29 -16.92
N ALA A 35 -7.15 -2.39 -16.53
CA ALA A 35 -7.01 -0.97 -16.84
C ALA A 35 -5.75 -0.38 -16.19
N VAL A 36 -5.48 -0.70 -14.91
CA VAL A 36 -4.26 -0.27 -14.22
C VAL A 36 -3.01 -0.74 -14.95
N SER A 37 -3.00 -1.99 -15.43
CA SER A 37 -1.86 -2.52 -16.19
C SER A 37 -1.62 -1.75 -17.48
N GLU A 38 -2.66 -1.48 -18.27
CA GLU A 38 -2.54 -0.75 -19.54
C GLU A 38 -2.13 0.72 -19.31
N LEU A 39 -2.75 1.40 -18.36
CA LEU A 39 -2.39 2.78 -18.01
C LEU A 39 -0.96 2.88 -17.47
N ALA A 40 -0.52 1.91 -16.68
CA ALA A 40 0.86 1.86 -16.18
C ALA A 40 1.87 1.66 -17.32
N LYS A 41 1.59 0.78 -18.28
CA LYS A 41 2.40 0.62 -19.49
C LYS A 41 2.50 1.93 -20.30
N HIS A 42 1.36 2.63 -20.45
CA HIS A 42 1.33 3.92 -21.14
C HIS A 42 2.22 4.97 -20.43
N VAL A 43 2.13 5.08 -19.12
CA VAL A 43 2.97 5.98 -18.32
C VAL A 43 4.46 5.62 -18.47
N LYS A 44 4.80 4.33 -18.37
CA LYS A 44 6.18 3.85 -18.54
C LYS A 44 6.74 4.11 -19.93
N SER A 45 5.93 4.05 -20.99
CA SER A 45 6.38 4.37 -22.35
C SER A 45 6.84 5.83 -22.50
N LYS A 46 6.45 6.71 -21.57
CA LYS A 46 6.89 8.12 -21.48
C LYS A 46 8.12 8.31 -20.57
N GLY A 47 8.70 7.23 -20.06
CA GLY A 47 9.85 7.29 -19.14
C GLY A 47 9.49 7.74 -17.72
N ILE A 48 8.20 7.72 -17.34
CA ILE A 48 7.74 8.16 -16.02
C ILE A 48 7.53 6.92 -15.14
N PRO A 49 8.11 6.88 -13.93
CA PRO A 49 7.93 5.78 -13.00
C PRO A 49 6.47 5.65 -12.52
N THR A 50 6.07 4.42 -12.25
CA THR A 50 4.72 4.05 -11.80
C THR A 50 4.72 3.59 -10.36
N TYR A 51 3.68 3.93 -9.63
CA TYR A 51 3.51 3.61 -8.22
C TYR A 51 2.12 3.01 -7.98
N LEU A 52 2.07 1.86 -7.33
CA LEU A 52 0.83 1.19 -6.93
C LEU A 52 0.68 1.21 -5.41
N GLU A 53 -0.45 1.67 -4.91
CA GLU A 53 -0.88 1.51 -3.52
C GLU A 53 -2.13 0.64 -3.47
N SER A 54 -2.05 -0.53 -2.81
CA SER A 54 -3.11 -1.53 -2.81
C SER A 54 -3.15 -2.30 -1.49
N ALA A 55 -4.35 -2.71 -1.08
CA ALA A 55 -4.56 -3.68 -0.01
C ALA A 55 -4.24 -5.12 -0.45
N CYS A 56 -3.93 -5.34 -1.73
CA CYS A 56 -3.46 -6.62 -2.26
C CYS A 56 -4.41 -7.81 -1.96
N PHE A 57 -5.72 -7.57 -2.05
CA PHE A 57 -6.75 -8.56 -1.72
C PHE A 57 -6.74 -9.79 -2.65
N ASP A 58 -6.12 -9.68 -3.82
CA ASP A 58 -6.04 -10.72 -4.85
C ASP A 58 -4.62 -10.77 -5.44
N SER A 59 -3.88 -11.81 -5.09
CA SER A 59 -2.48 -11.96 -5.52
C SER A 59 -2.34 -12.23 -7.03
N LYS A 60 -3.34 -12.84 -7.69
CA LYS A 60 -3.31 -13.07 -9.14
C LYS A 60 -3.44 -11.75 -9.92
N LYS A 61 -4.38 -10.90 -9.50
CA LYS A 61 -4.56 -9.57 -10.08
C LYS A 61 -3.32 -8.69 -9.86
N PHE A 62 -2.73 -8.78 -8.67
CA PHE A 62 -1.48 -8.09 -8.37
C PHE A 62 -0.34 -8.53 -9.31
N LEU A 63 -0.15 -9.85 -9.49
CA LEU A 63 0.87 -10.38 -10.40
C LEU A 63 0.67 -9.93 -11.86
N HIS A 64 -0.56 -9.71 -12.29
CA HIS A 64 -0.86 -9.17 -13.62
C HIS A 64 -0.37 -7.72 -13.77
N VAL A 65 -0.52 -6.89 -12.75
CA VAL A 65 -0.13 -5.47 -12.77
C VAL A 65 1.37 -5.27 -12.51
N LEU A 66 1.97 -6.13 -11.69
CA LEU A 66 3.33 -5.99 -11.15
C LEU A 66 4.43 -5.69 -12.20
N PRO A 67 4.45 -6.30 -13.42
CA PRO A 67 5.47 -5.99 -14.43
C PRO A 67 5.52 -4.52 -14.82
N SER A 68 4.37 -3.84 -14.79
CA SER A 68 4.23 -2.44 -15.20
C SER A 68 4.42 -1.44 -14.04
N ILE A 69 4.75 -1.90 -12.84
CA ILE A 69 4.91 -1.07 -11.64
C ILE A 69 6.38 -1.04 -11.22
N ASP A 70 6.84 0.15 -10.81
CA ASP A 70 8.20 0.36 -10.31
C ASP A 70 8.22 0.44 -8.77
N PHE A 71 7.24 1.14 -8.19
CA PHE A 71 7.07 1.31 -6.76
C PHE A 71 5.80 0.63 -6.28
N VAL A 72 5.89 -0.16 -5.24
CA VAL A 72 4.72 -0.83 -4.63
C VAL A 72 4.60 -0.41 -3.18
N LYS A 73 3.43 0.06 -2.78
CA LYS A 73 3.06 0.23 -1.37
C LYS A 73 1.95 -0.76 -1.03
N ILE A 74 2.30 -1.75 -0.25
CA ILE A 74 1.40 -2.81 0.19
C ILE A 74 0.76 -2.38 1.50
N GLU A 75 -0.56 -2.21 1.48
CA GLU A 75 -1.33 -1.85 2.65
C GLU A 75 -1.88 -3.10 3.35
N PHE A 76 -1.30 -3.45 4.49
CA PHE A 76 -1.85 -4.47 5.36
C PHE A 76 -3.00 -3.90 6.17
N LYS A 77 -4.17 -4.51 6.04
CA LYS A 77 -5.36 -4.17 6.82
C LYS A 77 -5.34 -4.91 8.14
N THR A 78 -5.62 -4.21 9.23
CA THR A 78 -5.89 -4.82 10.54
C THR A 78 -7.31 -5.38 10.58
N ILE A 79 -7.57 -6.33 11.46
CA ILE A 79 -8.90 -6.97 11.56
C ILE A 79 -9.98 -5.98 11.97
N ASP A 80 -9.64 -5.00 12.81
CA ASP A 80 -10.54 -3.94 13.28
C ASP A 80 -10.90 -2.92 12.18
N SER A 81 -10.15 -2.88 11.07
CA SER A 81 -10.44 -2.00 9.93
C SER A 81 -11.76 -2.29 9.25
N LYS A 82 -12.34 -3.48 9.48
CA LYS A 82 -13.58 -3.96 8.83
C LYS A 82 -13.57 -3.85 7.30
N PHE A 83 -12.37 -3.87 6.71
CA PHE A 83 -12.20 -3.84 5.26
C PHE A 83 -12.87 -5.04 4.56
N ILE A 84 -12.93 -6.16 5.27
CA ILE A 84 -13.55 -7.41 4.82
C ILE A 84 -14.18 -8.11 6.04
N ASP A 85 -15.16 -8.98 5.82
CA ASP A 85 -15.72 -9.82 6.88
C ASP A 85 -14.61 -10.63 7.57
N ALA A 86 -14.71 -10.78 8.91
CA ALA A 86 -13.69 -11.46 9.72
C ALA A 86 -13.37 -12.89 9.22
N LYS A 87 -14.38 -13.62 8.71
CA LYS A 87 -14.21 -14.97 8.14
C LYS A 87 -13.27 -15.01 6.92
N HIS A 88 -13.13 -13.90 6.19
CA HIS A 88 -12.28 -13.78 5.00
C HIS A 88 -10.93 -13.14 5.30
N TYR A 89 -10.74 -12.58 6.50
CA TYR A 89 -9.51 -11.89 6.89
C TYR A 89 -8.25 -12.76 6.76
N PRO A 90 -8.23 -14.06 7.16
CA PRO A 90 -7.06 -14.90 6.95
C PRO A 90 -6.64 -15.04 5.49
N ASN A 91 -7.61 -15.09 4.57
CA ASN A 91 -7.33 -15.16 3.14
C ASN A 91 -6.82 -13.83 2.59
N LEU A 92 -7.33 -12.69 3.08
CA LEU A 92 -6.79 -11.37 2.75
C LEU A 92 -5.31 -11.29 3.13
N ILE A 93 -4.97 -11.61 4.38
CA ILE A 93 -3.58 -11.56 4.86
C ILE A 93 -2.67 -12.51 4.05
N LYS A 94 -3.15 -13.71 3.74
CA LYS A 94 -2.42 -14.64 2.86
C LYS A 94 -2.11 -14.00 1.51
N ASN A 95 -3.10 -13.44 0.82
CA ASN A 95 -2.92 -12.78 -0.48
C ASN A 95 -1.96 -11.59 -0.37
N THR A 96 -2.09 -10.76 0.66
CA THR A 96 -1.23 -9.59 0.88
C THR A 96 0.23 -10.01 1.11
N LEU A 97 0.48 -11.10 1.85
CA LEU A 97 1.82 -11.67 2.05
C LEU A 97 2.39 -12.27 0.75
N GLU A 98 1.56 -12.91 -0.08
CA GLU A 98 1.97 -13.39 -1.40
C GLU A 98 2.37 -12.22 -2.31
N CYS A 99 1.62 -11.12 -2.28
CA CYS A 99 1.96 -9.88 -3.02
C CYS A 99 3.28 -9.27 -2.53
N LEU A 100 3.51 -9.22 -1.21
CA LEU A 100 4.76 -8.76 -0.63
C LEU A 100 5.94 -9.58 -1.14
N LYS A 101 5.85 -10.91 -1.06
CA LYS A 101 6.86 -11.82 -1.57
C LYS A 101 7.11 -11.63 -3.07
N ALA A 102 6.06 -11.47 -3.87
CA ALA A 102 6.18 -11.24 -5.30
C ALA A 102 6.84 -9.90 -5.63
N SER A 103 6.51 -8.83 -4.90
CA SER A 103 7.11 -7.51 -5.06
C SER A 103 8.61 -7.54 -4.78
N ILE A 104 9.02 -8.16 -3.67
CA ILE A 104 10.42 -8.34 -3.29
C ILE A 104 11.18 -9.17 -4.34
N ASN A 105 10.64 -10.32 -4.74
CA ASN A 105 11.25 -11.20 -5.72
C ASN A 105 11.43 -10.53 -7.10
N ALA A 106 10.55 -9.60 -7.43
CA ALA A 106 10.62 -8.80 -8.66
C ALA A 106 11.51 -7.55 -8.51
N ASN A 107 12.24 -7.41 -7.39
CA ASN A 107 13.10 -6.26 -7.06
C ASN A 107 12.40 -4.90 -7.20
N LYS A 108 11.11 -4.83 -6.83
CA LYS A 108 10.37 -3.56 -6.82
C LYS A 108 10.76 -2.73 -5.60
N ILE A 109 10.70 -1.39 -5.73
CA ILE A 109 10.82 -0.49 -4.59
C ILE A 109 9.58 -0.66 -3.73
N THR A 110 9.70 -1.45 -2.64
CA THR A 110 8.57 -1.94 -1.86
C THR A 110 8.45 -1.22 -0.54
N TYR A 111 7.27 -0.65 -0.29
CA TYR A 111 6.87 -0.05 0.99
C TYR A 111 5.78 -0.88 1.64
N ILE A 112 5.82 -0.97 2.94
CA ILE A 112 4.77 -1.58 3.76
C ILE A 112 4.02 -0.47 4.47
N LYS A 113 2.69 -0.55 4.52
CA LYS A 113 1.84 0.35 5.27
C LYS A 113 0.85 -0.45 6.10
N ILE A 114 0.69 -0.08 7.37
CA ILE A 114 -0.38 -0.57 8.24
C ILE A 114 -1.16 0.65 8.75
N VAL A 115 -2.47 0.67 8.50
CA VAL A 115 -3.36 1.68 9.08
C VAL A 115 -3.83 1.18 10.43
N VAL A 116 -3.67 2.01 11.48
CA VAL A 116 -4.01 1.68 12.86
C VAL A 116 -5.04 2.65 13.43
N SER A 117 -5.89 2.15 14.31
CA SER A 117 -6.92 2.91 15.01
C SER A 117 -6.80 2.75 16.52
N SER A 118 -7.63 3.48 17.28
CA SER A 118 -7.76 3.25 18.72
C SER A 118 -8.25 1.84 19.07
N ASN A 119 -8.90 1.15 18.13
CA ASN A 119 -9.42 -0.21 18.30
C ASN A 119 -8.42 -1.30 17.87
N THR A 120 -7.32 -0.94 17.23
CA THR A 120 -6.31 -1.92 16.79
C THR A 120 -5.65 -2.55 18.02
N GLU A 121 -5.83 -3.85 18.20
CA GLU A 121 -5.23 -4.61 19.30
C GLU A 121 -3.73 -4.82 19.06
N PHE A 122 -2.92 -4.58 20.10
CA PHE A 122 -1.45 -4.68 20.02
C PHE A 122 -0.99 -6.10 19.65
N SER A 123 -1.63 -7.13 20.22
CA SER A 123 -1.33 -8.53 19.90
C SER A 123 -1.57 -8.86 18.42
N SER A 124 -2.70 -8.40 17.85
CA SER A 124 -3.03 -8.61 16.44
C SER A 124 -2.08 -7.86 15.51
N PHE A 125 -1.66 -6.65 15.91
CA PHE A 125 -0.66 -5.88 15.17
C PHE A 125 0.69 -6.60 15.16
N ASN A 126 1.17 -7.10 16.32
CA ASN A 126 2.43 -7.82 16.42
C ASN A 126 2.43 -9.12 15.62
N GLU A 127 1.33 -9.90 15.67
CA GLU A 127 1.21 -11.09 14.82
C GLU A 127 1.34 -10.77 13.33
N LEU A 128 0.82 -9.62 12.91
CA LEU A 128 0.92 -9.15 11.53
C LEU A 128 2.36 -8.76 11.20
N VAL A 129 3.02 -8.00 12.08
CA VAL A 129 4.44 -7.62 11.95
C VAL A 129 5.33 -8.86 11.86
N ASP A 130 5.14 -9.86 12.72
CA ASP A 130 5.88 -11.12 12.67
C ASP A 130 5.70 -11.87 11.35
N LYS A 131 4.47 -11.90 10.81
CA LYS A 131 4.20 -12.52 9.50
C LYS A 131 4.89 -11.78 8.36
N ILE A 132 4.91 -10.45 8.42
CA ILE A 132 5.57 -9.59 7.43
C ILE A 132 7.08 -9.85 7.46
N PHE A 133 7.72 -9.82 8.62
CA PHE A 133 9.18 -9.96 8.74
C PHE A 133 9.71 -11.42 8.65
N LYS A 134 8.83 -12.40 8.49
CA LYS A 134 9.22 -13.72 7.96
C LYS A 134 9.54 -13.69 6.45
N ILE A 135 9.10 -12.64 5.73
CA ILE A 135 9.25 -12.46 4.28
C ILE A 135 10.14 -11.27 3.98
N ALA A 136 9.90 -10.14 4.67
CA ALA A 136 10.61 -8.89 4.51
C ALA A 136 11.86 -8.83 5.40
N SER A 137 12.84 -8.05 4.96
CA SER A 137 14.00 -7.63 5.75
C SER A 137 14.33 -6.18 5.46
N LYS A 138 15.18 -5.56 6.26
CA LYS A 138 15.60 -4.17 6.04
C LYS A 138 16.33 -3.94 4.72
N GLU A 139 16.85 -5.00 4.11
CA GLU A 139 17.58 -4.93 2.84
C GLU A 139 16.65 -5.00 1.62
N ASN A 140 15.43 -5.54 1.78
CA ASN A 140 14.53 -5.81 0.66
C ASN A 140 13.22 -5.00 0.66
N ILE A 141 13.05 -4.11 1.66
CA ILE A 141 11.97 -3.11 1.67
C ILE A 141 12.56 -1.69 1.77
N SER A 142 11.83 -0.72 1.26
CA SER A 142 12.26 0.68 1.20
C SER A 142 11.60 1.57 2.25
N GLY A 143 10.68 1.05 3.03
CA GLY A 143 10.04 1.75 4.12
C GLY A 143 8.91 0.98 4.77
N PHE A 144 8.72 1.23 6.07
CA PHE A 144 7.59 0.74 6.85
C PHE A 144 6.83 1.92 7.45
N ILE A 145 5.53 2.00 7.16
CA ILE A 145 4.67 3.13 7.51
C ILE A 145 3.56 2.65 8.44
N ILE A 146 3.50 3.24 9.63
CA ILE A 146 2.35 3.16 10.52
C ILE A 146 1.51 4.41 10.29
N GLN A 147 0.28 4.24 9.82
CA GLN A 147 -0.60 5.37 9.52
C GLN A 147 -1.79 5.39 10.48
N PRO A 148 -1.87 6.38 11.40
CA PRO A 148 -3.06 6.53 12.24
C PRO A 148 -4.28 6.91 11.43
N THR A 149 -5.45 6.40 11.82
CA THR A 149 -6.74 6.92 11.38
C THR A 149 -6.90 8.35 11.86
N THR A 150 -7.61 9.19 11.09
CA THR A 150 -7.87 10.60 11.46
C THR A 150 -9.34 10.80 11.70
N SER A 151 -9.69 11.56 12.73
CA SER A 151 -11.04 12.01 13.13
C SER A 151 -11.94 10.95 13.76
N ILE A 152 -11.89 9.70 13.33
CA ILE A 152 -12.70 8.62 13.88
C ILE A 152 -11.76 7.54 14.42
N SER A 153 -11.92 7.19 15.72
CA SER A 153 -11.09 6.16 16.36
C SER A 153 -9.58 6.42 16.22
N GLU A 154 -9.17 7.66 16.42
CA GLU A 154 -7.76 8.04 16.37
C GLU A 154 -7.00 7.38 17.53
N PRO A 155 -5.86 6.71 17.30
CA PRO A 155 -5.06 6.13 18.37
C PRO A 155 -4.34 7.21 19.18
N SER A 156 -4.12 6.97 20.48
CA SER A 156 -3.32 7.88 21.31
C SER A 156 -1.84 7.85 20.89
N LEU A 157 -1.08 8.87 21.31
CA LEU A 157 0.35 8.94 21.03
C LEU A 157 1.09 7.75 21.66
N GLU A 158 0.73 7.37 22.91
CA GLU A 158 1.32 6.23 23.61
C GLU A 158 1.14 4.95 22.80
N LYS A 159 -0.09 4.71 22.28
CA LYS A 159 -0.39 3.55 21.45
C LYS A 159 0.40 3.55 20.13
N LEU A 160 0.59 4.72 19.53
CA LEU A 160 1.43 4.85 18.33
C LEU A 160 2.89 4.55 18.61
N ILE A 161 3.41 4.95 19.78
CA ILE A 161 4.78 4.63 20.22
C ILE A 161 4.91 3.13 20.44
N GLU A 162 3.94 2.47 21.09
CA GLU A 162 3.95 1.00 21.25
C GLU A 162 4.02 0.26 19.91
N PHE A 163 3.23 0.67 18.92
CA PHE A 163 3.30 0.11 17.57
C PHE A 163 4.65 0.37 16.90
N TYR A 164 5.19 1.58 17.06
CA TYR A 164 6.50 1.94 16.54
C TYR A 164 7.59 1.04 17.15
N ASP A 165 7.61 0.91 18.46
CA ASP A 165 8.60 0.15 19.21
C ASP A 165 8.55 -1.35 18.85
N SER A 166 7.39 -1.88 18.48
CA SER A 166 7.26 -3.26 18.05
C SER A 166 7.82 -3.54 16.65
N VAL A 167 7.87 -2.53 15.78
CA VAL A 167 8.45 -2.65 14.43
C VAL A 167 9.94 -2.33 14.41
N TYR A 168 10.37 -1.40 15.25
CA TYR A 168 11.74 -0.87 15.27
C TYR A 168 12.86 -1.94 15.33
N PRO A 169 12.73 -3.04 16.10
CA PRO A 169 13.75 -4.11 16.13
C PRO A 169 13.95 -4.82 14.78
N TYR A 170 12.93 -4.83 13.92
CA TYR A 170 12.98 -5.44 12.59
C TYR A 170 13.41 -4.44 11.51
N TYR A 171 12.99 -3.17 11.67
CA TYR A 171 13.20 -2.12 10.68
C TYR A 171 13.31 -0.75 11.34
N ASP A 172 14.51 -0.21 11.40
CA ASP A 172 14.86 1.02 12.11
C ASP A 172 14.41 2.32 11.42
N GLN A 173 13.99 2.25 10.14
CA GLN A 173 13.46 3.41 9.40
C GLN A 173 11.92 3.42 9.37
N VAL A 174 11.28 2.82 10.37
CA VAL A 174 9.82 2.89 10.52
C VAL A 174 9.37 4.35 10.73
N ARG A 175 8.22 4.69 10.17
CA ARG A 175 7.67 6.06 10.23
C ARG A 175 6.20 6.03 10.63
N ILE A 176 5.82 6.95 11.50
CA ILE A 176 4.41 7.27 11.75
C ILE A 176 4.05 8.43 10.80
N VAL A 177 3.12 8.19 9.88
CA VAL A 177 2.73 9.18 8.86
C VAL A 177 1.22 9.41 8.92
N PRO A 178 0.75 10.61 9.30
CA PRO A 178 -0.68 10.91 9.34
C PRO A 178 -1.31 10.91 7.94
N GLN A 179 -2.65 10.85 7.88
CA GLN A 179 -3.40 10.98 6.63
C GLN A 179 -3.39 12.46 6.18
N LEU A 180 -2.32 12.88 5.53
CA LEU A 180 -2.07 14.27 5.19
C LEU A 180 -3.20 14.91 4.37
N HIS A 181 -3.80 14.17 3.42
CA HIS A 181 -4.93 14.65 2.62
C HIS A 181 -6.12 15.11 3.47
N LYS A 182 -6.37 14.45 4.61
CA LYS A 182 -7.41 14.87 5.56
C LYS A 182 -7.03 16.12 6.35
N ILE A 183 -5.74 16.28 6.67
CA ILE A 183 -5.24 17.43 7.43
C ILE A 183 -5.30 18.71 6.60
N ILE A 184 -4.96 18.62 5.31
CA ILE A 184 -4.94 19.76 4.39
C ILE A 184 -6.23 19.91 3.58
N ASN A 185 -7.28 19.14 3.89
CA ASN A 185 -8.55 19.10 3.16
C ASN A 185 -8.37 18.95 1.63
N ALA A 186 -7.39 18.15 1.22
CA ALA A 186 -7.22 17.80 -0.19
C ALA A 186 -8.36 16.87 -0.63
N PRO A 187 -8.88 17.04 -1.86
CA PRO A 187 -9.94 16.19 -2.41
C PRO A 187 -9.50 14.72 -2.54
#